data_a72926d8f0ab6b709c1839504b80ffc4
#
_entry.id   a72926d8f0ab6b709c1839504b80ffc4
#
_cell.length_a   1.000
_cell.length_b   1.000
_cell.length_c   1.000
_cell.angle_alpha   90.00
_cell.angle_beta   90.00
_cell.angle_gamma   90.00
#
_symmetry.space_group_name_H-M   'P 1'
#
loop_
_entity.id
_entity.type
_entity.pdbx_description
1 polymer ?
#
loop_
_entity_poly.entity_id
_entity_poly.type
_entity_poly.pdbx_seq_one_letter_code
_entity_poly.pdbx_strand_id
1 'polypeptide(L)'
;GQEARFSCNVNIQTSGEAFDLINELAGVMRCMPIWSAGSVTLTQDSPTDASYLFNLSNVGEGGFSYSGSSLKTRHSVVAVSYFNMDSKEIDFEVYEDSDLIAKIGTVIKQVKAFACTSRGQARRLAKAIVFSENNESEVVTFTTSIDSGVVVRPGAVIEIADPVRSGVRRGGRVNTATTTQITVDDSAATDLPTTNSPTLSVILPDGTVETKSVSSISGAVVTVSSAFSQTPNANTIWLIQDDTVDAQKFRVITVEEQEGLVYAITALSYVNEKYAFIED
;
A
#
# COMPACT_ATOMS: atom_id res chain seq x y z
N GLY A 1 30.07 -6.66 -9.06
CA GLY A 1 29.79 -5.37 -9.71
C GLY A 1 28.38 -4.93 -9.38
N GLN A 2 28.10 -3.64 -9.33
CA GLN A 2 26.74 -3.16 -9.14
C GLN A 2 25.95 -3.34 -10.45
N GLU A 3 24.80 -3.97 -10.35
CA GLU A 3 23.85 -4.14 -11.45
C GLU A 3 22.75 -3.09 -11.34
N ALA A 4 22.24 -2.60 -12.50
CA ALA A 4 21.10 -1.70 -12.52
C ALA A 4 19.85 -2.44 -11.95
N ARG A 5 19.07 -1.76 -11.08
CA ARG A 5 17.85 -2.34 -10.51
C ARG A 5 16.85 -2.70 -11.61
N PHE A 6 16.69 -1.83 -12.59
CA PHE A 6 15.84 -2.03 -13.76
C PHE A 6 16.61 -1.71 -15.03
N SER A 7 16.54 -2.58 -16.00
CA SER A 7 17.08 -2.39 -17.33
C SER A 7 16.08 -2.92 -18.36
N CYS A 8 16.02 -2.29 -19.52
CA CYS A 8 15.13 -2.67 -20.59
C CYS A 8 15.91 -2.66 -21.92
N ASN A 9 16.01 -3.82 -22.55
CA ASN A 9 16.70 -3.99 -23.84
C ASN A 9 15.71 -4.54 -24.85
N VAL A 10 15.09 -3.66 -25.62
CA VAL A 10 14.09 -4.03 -26.63
C VAL A 10 14.26 -3.22 -27.90
N ASN A 11 14.02 -3.89 -29.02
CA ASN A 11 13.87 -3.25 -30.34
C ASN A 11 12.44 -3.52 -30.82
N ILE A 12 11.62 -2.47 -30.85
CA ILE A 12 10.22 -2.55 -31.24
C ILE A 12 10.14 -2.40 -32.75
N GLN A 13 9.83 -3.49 -33.45
CA GLN A 13 9.78 -3.54 -34.91
C GLN A 13 8.37 -3.72 -35.47
N THR A 14 7.41 -4.08 -34.62
CA THR A 14 6.02 -4.32 -34.99
C THR A 14 5.12 -3.24 -34.42
N SER A 15 4.10 -2.82 -35.19
CA SER A 15 3.04 -1.98 -34.66
C SER A 15 2.16 -2.81 -33.70
N GLY A 16 1.91 -2.27 -32.52
CA GLY A 16 1.02 -2.82 -31.50
C GLY A 16 0.21 -1.70 -30.88
N GLU A 17 -0.71 -2.04 -29.98
CA GLU A 17 -1.43 -1.04 -29.23
C GLU A 17 -0.48 -0.31 -28.27
N ALA A 18 -0.46 1.02 -28.34
CA ALA A 18 0.46 1.85 -27.55
C ALA A 18 0.27 1.61 -26.02
N PHE A 19 -0.95 1.33 -25.59
CA PHE A 19 -1.26 1.09 -24.20
C PHE A 19 -0.65 -0.22 -23.67
N ASP A 20 -0.68 -1.28 -24.47
CA ASP A 20 -0.06 -2.57 -24.11
C ASP A 20 1.44 -2.43 -23.96
N LEU A 21 2.08 -1.69 -24.87
CA LEU A 21 3.52 -1.41 -24.77
C LEU A 21 3.87 -0.57 -23.54
N ILE A 22 3.03 0.42 -23.21
CA ILE A 22 3.21 1.22 -21.98
C ILE A 22 3.09 0.32 -20.75
N ASN A 23 2.13 -0.60 -20.70
CA ASN A 23 1.97 -1.55 -19.62
C ASN A 23 3.19 -2.49 -19.47
N GLU A 24 3.70 -3.02 -20.59
CA GLU A 24 4.89 -3.88 -20.59
C GLU A 24 6.13 -3.12 -20.08
N LEU A 25 6.36 -1.90 -20.57
CA LEU A 25 7.47 -1.05 -20.12
C LEU A 25 7.33 -0.62 -18.67
N ALA A 26 6.12 -0.28 -18.22
CA ALA A 26 5.83 0.02 -16.84
C ALA A 26 6.09 -1.19 -15.93
N GLY A 27 5.72 -2.40 -16.38
CA GLY A 27 5.97 -3.66 -15.69
C GLY A 27 7.46 -3.92 -15.43
N VAL A 28 8.36 -3.53 -16.35
CA VAL A 28 9.81 -3.63 -16.16
C VAL A 28 10.28 -2.86 -14.92
N MET A 29 9.69 -1.69 -14.69
CA MET A 29 10.02 -0.80 -13.56
C MET A 29 9.14 -1.04 -12.32
N ARG A 30 8.26 -2.04 -12.35
CA ARG A 30 7.21 -2.26 -11.34
C ARG A 30 6.37 -1.00 -11.14
N CYS A 31 5.99 -0.36 -12.23
CA CYS A 31 5.11 0.79 -12.23
C CYS A 31 3.71 0.40 -12.69
N MET A 32 2.72 1.09 -12.16
CA MET A 32 1.35 1.05 -12.62
C MET A 32 1.08 2.30 -13.46
N PRO A 33 0.74 2.17 -14.76
CA PRO A 33 0.33 3.30 -15.57
C PRO A 33 -1.10 3.71 -15.23
N ILE A 34 -1.31 4.98 -14.98
CA ILE A 34 -2.60 5.57 -14.64
C ILE A 34 -2.92 6.64 -15.67
N TRP A 35 -4.10 6.54 -16.28
CA TRP A 35 -4.60 7.60 -17.14
C TRP A 35 -5.27 8.66 -16.29
N SER A 36 -4.74 9.87 -16.26
CA SER A 36 -5.29 10.98 -15.51
C SER A 36 -5.10 12.30 -16.24
N ALA A 37 -6.13 13.11 -16.29
CA ALA A 37 -6.12 14.47 -16.87
C ALA A 37 -5.53 14.53 -18.30
N GLY A 38 -5.82 13.53 -19.13
CA GLY A 38 -5.35 13.49 -20.53
C GLY A 38 -3.88 13.07 -20.70
N SER A 39 -3.23 12.58 -19.65
CA SER A 39 -1.86 12.07 -19.66
C SER A 39 -1.73 10.72 -18.96
N VAL A 40 -0.67 9.98 -19.31
CA VAL A 40 -0.32 8.74 -18.58
C VAL A 40 0.70 9.10 -17.50
N THR A 41 0.35 8.81 -16.27
CA THR A 41 1.23 8.95 -15.11
C THR A 41 1.66 7.56 -14.65
N LEU A 42 2.94 7.40 -14.31
CA LEU A 42 3.47 6.13 -13.78
C LEU A 42 3.63 6.23 -12.27
N THR A 43 3.02 5.32 -11.54
CA THR A 43 3.23 5.19 -10.09
C THR A 43 4.07 3.94 -9.83
N GLN A 44 5.24 4.13 -9.24
CA GLN A 44 6.16 3.03 -8.95
C GLN A 44 5.74 2.30 -7.67
N ASP A 45 5.82 0.96 -7.70
CA ASP A 45 5.73 0.15 -6.50
C ASP A 45 7.06 0.25 -5.72
N SER A 46 7.10 1.23 -4.80
CA SER A 46 8.26 1.59 -3.98
C SER A 46 7.83 1.82 -2.52
N PRO A 47 8.76 1.79 -1.56
CA PRO A 47 8.48 2.17 -0.18
C PRO A 47 7.89 3.57 -0.14
N THR A 48 6.73 3.71 0.47
CA THR A 48 6.00 4.99 0.52
C THR A 48 5.22 5.06 1.83
N ASP A 49 5.28 6.21 2.49
CA ASP A 49 4.46 6.48 3.66
C ASP A 49 2.99 6.67 3.28
N ALA A 50 2.10 6.47 4.26
CA ALA A 50 0.68 6.68 4.03
C ALA A 50 0.39 8.15 3.73
N SER A 51 -0.33 8.38 2.65
CA SER A 51 -0.74 9.72 2.22
C SER A 51 -2.08 10.14 2.83
N TYR A 52 -2.87 9.19 3.33
CA TYR A 52 -4.18 9.46 3.91
C TYR A 52 -4.60 8.39 4.91
N LEU A 53 -5.51 8.78 5.84
CA LEU A 53 -6.01 7.94 6.92
C LEU A 53 -7.52 7.71 6.76
N PHE A 54 -7.95 6.44 6.84
CA PHE A 54 -9.35 6.08 6.83
C PHE A 54 -9.77 5.35 8.11
N ASN A 55 -10.93 5.72 8.60
CA ASN A 55 -11.62 5.06 9.71
C ASN A 55 -13.14 5.19 9.51
N LEU A 56 -13.95 4.65 10.41
CA LEU A 56 -15.43 4.72 10.27
C LEU A 56 -16.00 6.15 10.27
N SER A 57 -15.22 7.18 10.65
CA SER A 57 -15.70 8.56 10.66
C SER A 57 -15.64 9.25 9.29
N ASN A 58 -14.86 8.75 8.33
CA ASN A 58 -14.72 9.31 6.98
C ASN A 58 -15.01 8.33 5.86
N VAL A 59 -15.58 7.17 6.16
CA VAL A 59 -16.11 6.23 5.17
C VAL A 59 -17.64 6.22 5.19
N GLY A 60 -18.24 5.72 4.10
CA GLY A 60 -19.71 5.61 3.99
C GLY A 60 -20.30 4.58 4.97
N GLU A 61 -21.61 4.58 5.10
CA GLU A 61 -22.35 3.73 6.06
C GLU A 61 -22.09 2.21 5.90
N GLY A 62 -21.63 1.77 4.72
CA GLY A 62 -21.25 0.37 4.47
C GLY A 62 -19.93 -0.05 5.15
N GLY A 63 -19.15 0.90 5.69
CA GLY A 63 -17.85 0.61 6.28
C GLY A 63 -16.86 0.03 5.29
N PHE A 64 -15.98 -0.87 5.77
CA PHE A 64 -14.97 -1.54 4.98
C PHE A 64 -15.42 -2.96 4.60
N SER A 65 -15.27 -3.33 3.35
CA SER A 65 -15.50 -4.67 2.85
C SER A 65 -14.18 -5.30 2.41
N TYR A 66 -13.86 -6.47 2.94
CA TYR A 66 -12.61 -7.16 2.66
C TYR A 66 -12.84 -8.43 1.85
N SER A 67 -12.00 -8.64 0.86
CA SER A 67 -11.97 -9.86 0.08
C SER A 67 -10.51 -10.33 -0.08
N GLY A 68 -10.28 -11.63 0.07
CA GLY A 68 -8.95 -12.21 -0.03
C GLY A 68 -8.84 -13.19 -1.21
N SER A 69 -7.63 -13.37 -1.73
CA SER A 69 -7.36 -14.40 -2.73
C SER A 69 -7.35 -15.80 -2.09
N SER A 70 -7.85 -16.79 -2.82
CA SER A 70 -7.79 -18.19 -2.39
C SER A 70 -6.34 -18.69 -2.32
N LEU A 71 -6.04 -19.58 -1.38
CA LEU A 71 -4.76 -20.29 -1.33
C LEU A 71 -4.45 -21.08 -2.62
N LYS A 72 -5.50 -21.50 -3.34
CA LYS A 72 -5.36 -22.23 -4.61
C LYS A 72 -4.80 -21.39 -5.76
N THR A 73 -4.85 -20.07 -5.66
CA THR A 73 -4.33 -19.15 -6.67
C THR A 73 -2.91 -18.68 -6.38
N ARG A 74 -2.33 -19.11 -5.27
CA ARG A 74 -0.97 -18.73 -4.85
C ARG A 74 0.06 -19.71 -5.39
N HIS A 75 1.23 -19.20 -5.69
CA HIS A 75 2.34 -19.99 -6.22
C HIS A 75 3.50 -19.99 -5.21
N SER A 76 4.12 -21.15 -5.04
CA SER A 76 5.30 -21.33 -4.18
C SER A 76 6.63 -21.27 -4.95
N VAL A 77 6.54 -21.39 -6.27
CA VAL A 77 7.70 -21.36 -7.18
C VAL A 77 7.37 -20.46 -8.37
N VAL A 78 8.26 -19.54 -8.71
CA VAL A 78 8.12 -18.69 -9.90
C VAL A 78 9.36 -18.86 -10.78
N ALA A 79 9.13 -19.27 -12.02
CA ALA A 79 10.15 -19.38 -13.07
C ALA A 79 9.99 -18.19 -14.04
N VAL A 80 11.00 -17.33 -14.08
CA VAL A 80 11.03 -16.16 -14.96
C VAL A 80 11.95 -16.40 -16.12
N SER A 81 11.42 -16.35 -17.36
CA SER A 81 12.24 -16.43 -18.56
C SER A 81 12.79 -15.06 -18.94
N TYR A 82 14.05 -15.00 -19.28
CA TYR A 82 14.76 -13.80 -19.73
C TYR A 82 15.73 -14.14 -20.87
N PHE A 83 16.21 -13.15 -21.60
CA PHE A 83 17.21 -13.35 -22.65
C PHE A 83 18.63 -13.23 -22.06
N ASN A 84 19.36 -14.34 -22.07
CA ASN A 84 20.74 -14.36 -21.59
C ASN A 84 21.68 -13.85 -22.69
N MET A 85 22.38 -12.73 -22.42
CA MET A 85 23.27 -12.10 -23.39
C MET A 85 24.55 -12.90 -23.65
N ASP A 86 24.97 -13.74 -22.72
CA ASP A 86 26.20 -14.55 -22.84
C ASP A 86 25.96 -15.77 -23.75
N SER A 87 24.87 -16.53 -23.48
CA SER A 87 24.49 -17.69 -24.30
C SER A 87 23.74 -17.32 -25.57
N LYS A 88 23.18 -16.08 -25.65
CA LYS A 88 22.27 -15.59 -26.69
C LYS A 88 21.00 -16.43 -26.87
N GLU A 89 20.54 -17.00 -25.80
CA GLU A 89 19.35 -17.86 -25.72
C GLU A 89 18.40 -17.39 -24.60
N ILE A 90 17.17 -17.90 -24.64
CA ILE A 90 16.22 -17.72 -23.53
C ILE A 90 16.62 -18.65 -22.41
N ASP A 91 16.82 -18.10 -21.23
CA ASP A 91 17.15 -18.83 -20.00
C ASP A 91 16.08 -18.59 -18.94
N PHE A 92 16.09 -19.36 -17.86
CA PHE A 92 15.13 -19.29 -16.78
C PHE A 92 15.83 -19.04 -15.45
N GLU A 93 15.33 -18.09 -14.69
CA GLU A 93 15.68 -17.92 -13.29
C GLU A 93 14.47 -18.38 -12.44
N VAL A 94 14.73 -19.27 -11.49
CA VAL A 94 13.70 -19.85 -10.62
C VAL A 94 13.91 -19.36 -9.20
N TYR A 95 12.82 -18.91 -8.58
CA TYR A 95 12.77 -18.62 -7.16
C TYR A 95 11.76 -19.55 -6.49
N GLU A 96 12.17 -20.19 -5.40
CA GLU A 96 11.39 -21.11 -4.60
C GLU A 96 11.28 -20.61 -3.17
N ASP A 97 10.07 -20.61 -2.62
CA ASP A 97 9.82 -20.31 -1.22
C ASP A 97 9.59 -21.63 -0.47
N SER A 98 10.57 -22.02 0.34
CA SER A 98 10.55 -23.30 1.07
C SER A 98 9.41 -23.38 2.09
N ASP A 99 9.05 -22.28 2.73
CA ASP A 99 7.98 -22.24 3.72
C ASP A 99 6.62 -22.38 3.07
N LEU A 100 6.46 -21.80 1.90
CA LEU A 100 5.26 -21.96 1.09
C LEU A 100 5.16 -23.38 0.49
N ILE A 101 6.27 -23.93 0.01
CA ILE A 101 6.30 -25.33 -0.48
C ILE A 101 5.86 -26.28 0.64
N ALA A 102 6.30 -26.06 1.86
CA ALA A 102 5.89 -26.87 3.02
C ALA A 102 4.38 -26.76 3.33
N LYS A 103 3.76 -25.60 3.06
CA LYS A 103 2.34 -25.32 3.35
C LYS A 103 1.38 -25.74 2.24
N ILE A 104 1.71 -25.45 0.99
CA ILE A 104 0.80 -25.65 -0.16
C ILE A 104 1.33 -26.60 -1.23
N GLY A 105 2.55 -27.14 -1.04
CA GLY A 105 3.23 -27.95 -2.05
C GLY A 105 3.89 -27.11 -3.14
N THR A 106 4.46 -27.76 -4.13
CA THR A 106 5.12 -27.10 -5.26
C THR A 106 4.08 -26.69 -6.31
N VAL A 107 3.78 -25.40 -6.36
CA VAL A 107 2.89 -24.79 -7.36
C VAL A 107 3.70 -23.78 -8.17
N ILE A 108 3.90 -24.08 -9.45
CA ILE A 108 4.82 -23.33 -10.33
C ILE A 108 4.05 -22.34 -11.19
N LYS A 109 4.52 -21.08 -11.22
CA LYS A 109 4.11 -20.06 -12.17
C LYS A 109 5.25 -19.75 -13.12
N GLN A 110 4.97 -19.73 -14.42
CA GLN A 110 5.93 -19.29 -15.43
C GLN A 110 5.57 -17.87 -15.90
N VAL A 111 6.57 -16.99 -15.92
CA VAL A 111 6.41 -15.59 -16.34
C VAL A 111 7.52 -15.24 -17.32
N LYS A 112 7.19 -14.50 -18.38
CA LYS A 112 8.17 -13.94 -19.30
C LYS A 112 8.51 -12.52 -18.86
N ALA A 113 9.77 -12.25 -18.55
CA ALA A 113 10.22 -10.89 -18.27
C ALA A 113 10.40 -10.13 -19.58
N PHE A 114 9.55 -9.12 -19.81
CA PHE A 114 9.64 -8.28 -21.00
C PHE A 114 10.99 -7.56 -21.07
N ALA A 115 11.67 -7.64 -22.21
CA ALA A 115 12.92 -6.94 -22.49
C ALA A 115 14.04 -7.10 -21.44
N CYS A 116 13.97 -8.12 -20.60
CA CYS A 116 14.93 -8.42 -19.56
C CYS A 116 16.09 -9.25 -20.10
N THR A 117 17.32 -8.76 -19.87
CA THR A 117 18.56 -9.46 -20.24
C THR A 117 19.45 -9.74 -19.04
N SER A 118 18.97 -9.46 -17.84
CA SER A 118 19.70 -9.66 -16.60
C SER A 118 19.08 -10.74 -15.76
N ARG A 119 19.93 -11.71 -15.35
CA ARG A 119 19.57 -12.79 -14.44
C ARG A 119 19.13 -12.24 -13.06
N GLY A 120 19.84 -11.24 -12.52
CA GLY A 120 19.52 -10.64 -11.23
C GLY A 120 18.17 -9.93 -11.25
N GLN A 121 17.84 -9.23 -12.36
CA GLN A 121 16.52 -8.62 -12.53
C GLN A 121 15.41 -9.68 -12.63
N ALA A 122 15.63 -10.78 -13.35
CA ALA A 122 14.67 -11.88 -13.42
C ALA A 122 14.41 -12.50 -12.04
N ARG A 123 15.48 -12.68 -11.22
CA ARG A 123 15.37 -13.17 -9.85
C ARG A 123 14.56 -12.22 -8.95
N ARG A 124 14.84 -10.92 -9.01
CA ARG A 124 14.06 -9.91 -8.25
C ARG A 124 12.59 -9.89 -8.66
N LEU A 125 12.30 -10.08 -9.95
CA LEU A 125 10.91 -10.20 -10.43
C LEU A 125 10.23 -11.46 -9.87
N ALA A 126 10.90 -12.61 -9.87
CA ALA A 126 10.37 -13.85 -9.30
C ALA A 126 10.05 -13.70 -7.80
N LYS A 127 10.99 -13.13 -7.03
CA LYS A 127 10.79 -12.82 -5.61
C LYS A 127 9.60 -11.89 -5.37
N ALA A 128 9.49 -10.81 -6.17
CA ALA A 128 8.40 -9.84 -6.06
C ALA A 128 7.03 -10.51 -6.27
N ILE A 129 6.92 -11.38 -7.27
CA ILE A 129 5.67 -12.09 -7.58
C ILE A 129 5.28 -13.04 -6.44
N VAL A 130 6.21 -13.88 -5.96
CA VAL A 130 5.95 -14.80 -4.85
C VAL A 130 5.53 -14.05 -3.60
N PHE A 131 6.24 -12.98 -3.25
CA PHE A 131 5.93 -12.18 -2.07
C PHE A 131 4.54 -11.54 -2.18
N SER A 132 4.25 -10.85 -3.29
CA SER A 132 2.98 -10.15 -3.47
C SER A 132 1.79 -11.11 -3.47
N GLU A 133 1.86 -12.25 -4.16
CA GLU A 133 0.77 -13.23 -4.17
C GLU A 133 0.47 -13.82 -2.79
N ASN A 134 1.47 -13.90 -1.92
CA ASN A 134 1.30 -14.53 -0.61
C ASN A 134 1.04 -13.55 0.53
N ASN A 135 1.58 -12.35 0.47
CA ASN A 135 1.48 -11.36 1.55
C ASN A 135 0.54 -10.19 1.21
N GLU A 136 0.45 -9.80 -0.06
CA GLU A 136 -0.41 -8.70 -0.52
C GLU A 136 -1.66 -9.26 -1.22
N SER A 137 -2.41 -10.11 -0.53
CA SER A 137 -3.51 -10.88 -1.13
C SER A 137 -4.91 -10.43 -0.74
N GLU A 138 -5.02 -9.39 0.09
CA GLU A 138 -6.28 -8.87 0.57
C GLU A 138 -6.64 -7.56 -0.13
N VAL A 139 -7.86 -7.48 -0.62
CA VAL A 139 -8.43 -6.28 -1.23
C VAL A 139 -9.48 -5.71 -0.28
N VAL A 140 -9.42 -4.40 -0.05
CA VAL A 140 -10.43 -3.64 0.67
C VAL A 140 -11.20 -2.75 -0.29
N THR A 141 -12.51 -2.69 -0.12
CA THR A 141 -13.39 -1.77 -0.84
C THR A 141 -14.23 -0.99 0.15
N PHE A 142 -14.38 0.29 -0.09
CA PHE A 142 -15.21 1.18 0.71
C PHE A 142 -15.60 2.43 -0.07
N THR A 143 -16.57 3.17 0.42
CA THR A 143 -16.97 4.45 -0.15
C THR A 143 -16.58 5.59 0.79
N THR A 144 -16.31 6.76 0.23
CA THR A 144 -15.98 7.96 1.00
C THR A 144 -16.59 9.20 0.35
N SER A 145 -16.65 10.30 1.10
CA SER A 145 -17.10 11.60 0.58
C SER A 145 -16.05 12.24 -0.34
N ILE A 146 -16.46 13.27 -1.06
CA ILE A 146 -15.61 14.05 -1.96
C ILE A 146 -14.36 14.60 -1.24
N ASP A 147 -14.46 15.01 0.01
CA ASP A 147 -13.35 15.60 0.77
C ASP A 147 -12.14 14.66 0.89
N SER A 148 -12.41 13.35 1.00
CA SER A 148 -11.37 12.32 1.07
C SER A 148 -11.06 11.72 -0.29
N GLY A 149 -12.10 11.53 -1.13
CA GLY A 149 -11.98 10.86 -2.43
C GLY A 149 -11.13 11.62 -3.45
N VAL A 150 -11.17 12.94 -3.44
CA VAL A 150 -10.38 13.79 -4.37
C VAL A 150 -8.89 13.82 -4.02
N VAL A 151 -8.56 13.67 -2.73
CA VAL A 151 -7.18 13.72 -2.25
C VAL A 151 -6.43 12.43 -2.59
N VAL A 152 -7.13 11.28 -2.53
CA VAL A 152 -6.52 9.98 -2.74
C VAL A 152 -6.46 9.64 -4.22
N ARG A 153 -5.29 9.18 -4.67
CA ARG A 153 -5.06 8.81 -6.08
C ARG A 153 -4.67 7.34 -6.19
N PRO A 154 -4.95 6.68 -7.32
CA PRO A 154 -4.42 5.36 -7.58
C PRO A 154 -2.89 5.33 -7.40
N GLY A 155 -2.38 4.25 -6.78
CA GLY A 155 -0.98 4.10 -6.42
C GLY A 155 -0.57 4.70 -5.07
N ALA A 156 -1.37 5.58 -4.46
CA ALA A 156 -1.12 6.09 -3.12
C ALA A 156 -1.25 4.99 -2.06
N VAL A 157 -0.49 5.09 -0.99
CA VAL A 157 -0.63 4.23 0.19
C VAL A 157 -1.55 4.93 1.18
N ILE A 158 -2.49 4.19 1.74
CA ILE A 158 -3.43 4.65 2.77
C ILE A 158 -3.35 3.76 4.00
N GLU A 159 -3.66 4.30 5.16
CA GLU A 159 -3.84 3.55 6.39
C GLU A 159 -5.32 3.43 6.73
N ILE A 160 -5.72 2.24 7.17
CA ILE A 160 -7.10 1.94 7.55
C ILE A 160 -7.13 1.46 9.01
N ALA A 161 -7.88 2.19 9.84
CA ALA A 161 -8.22 1.78 11.19
C ALA A 161 -9.67 1.29 11.22
N ASP A 162 -9.84 -0.01 11.08
CA ASP A 162 -11.14 -0.65 11.17
C ASP A 162 -11.35 -1.29 12.56
N PRO A 163 -12.23 -0.71 13.41
CA PRO A 163 -12.47 -1.24 14.75
C PRO A 163 -13.14 -2.62 14.72
N VAL A 164 -13.81 -3.01 13.64
CA VAL A 164 -14.42 -4.34 13.51
C VAL A 164 -13.32 -5.40 13.43
N ARG A 165 -12.19 -5.10 12.78
CA ARG A 165 -11.06 -6.03 12.67
C ARG A 165 -10.12 -5.99 13.86
N SER A 166 -9.80 -4.80 14.35
CA SER A 166 -8.90 -4.62 15.48
C SER A 166 -9.54 -4.95 16.83
N GLY A 167 -10.87 -5.01 16.88
CA GLY A 167 -11.63 -5.19 18.13
C GLY A 167 -11.65 -3.96 19.04
N VAL A 168 -10.94 -2.89 18.67
CA VAL A 168 -10.83 -1.63 19.42
C VAL A 168 -10.91 -0.44 18.49
N ARG A 169 -11.47 0.66 18.99
CA ARG A 169 -11.53 1.90 18.23
C ARG A 169 -10.23 2.69 18.39
N ARG A 170 -9.48 2.81 17.30
CA ARG A 170 -8.17 3.50 17.26
C ARG A 170 -8.16 4.75 16.37
N GLY A 171 -9.31 5.24 15.97
CA GLY A 171 -9.42 6.42 15.12
C GLY A 171 -10.76 7.13 15.26
N GLY A 172 -10.79 8.38 14.82
CA GLY A 172 -11.96 9.23 14.89
C GLY A 172 -11.72 10.62 14.35
N ARG A 173 -12.45 11.61 14.87
CA ARG A 173 -12.28 13.04 14.55
C ARG A 173 -11.73 13.82 15.73
N VAL A 174 -10.83 14.75 15.42
CA VAL A 174 -10.29 15.69 16.40
C VAL A 174 -11.39 16.63 16.87
N ASN A 175 -11.56 16.75 18.18
CA ASN A 175 -12.45 17.76 18.76
C ASN A 175 -11.75 19.13 18.78
N THR A 176 -10.60 19.23 19.47
CA THR A 176 -9.75 20.43 19.49
C THR A 176 -8.30 20.03 19.46
N ALA A 177 -7.43 20.91 18.97
CA ALA A 177 -6.00 20.66 18.91
C ALA A 177 -5.16 21.89 19.18
N THR A 178 -3.96 21.65 19.69
CA THR A 178 -2.79 22.52 19.62
C THR A 178 -1.70 21.80 18.84
N THR A 179 -0.52 22.37 18.71
CA THR A 179 0.59 21.68 18.06
C THR A 179 1.12 20.48 18.86
N THR A 180 0.82 20.36 20.14
CA THR A 180 1.33 19.30 21.03
C THR A 180 0.25 18.46 21.71
N GLN A 181 -1.00 18.93 21.69
CA GLN A 181 -2.12 18.24 22.35
C GLN A 181 -3.30 18.12 21.38
N ILE A 182 -3.85 16.92 21.32
CA ILE A 182 -5.04 16.62 20.53
C ILE A 182 -6.12 16.09 21.47
N THR A 183 -7.27 16.74 21.45
CA THR A 183 -8.44 16.22 22.14
C THR A 183 -9.26 15.40 21.16
N VAL A 184 -9.36 14.11 21.41
CA VAL A 184 -10.16 13.17 20.60
C VAL A 184 -11.62 13.22 21.02
N ASP A 185 -12.50 12.63 20.21
CA ASP A 185 -13.90 12.51 20.58
C ASP A 185 -14.07 11.58 21.80
N ASP A 186 -14.94 11.92 22.72
CA ASP A 186 -15.10 11.27 24.03
C ASP A 186 -15.38 9.77 23.93
N SER A 187 -16.05 9.32 22.86
CA SER A 187 -16.35 7.91 22.65
C SER A 187 -15.11 7.04 22.41
N ALA A 188 -13.97 7.63 22.06
CA ALA A 188 -12.70 6.91 21.85
C ALA A 188 -11.81 6.88 23.09
N ALA A 189 -12.08 7.71 24.09
CA ALA A 189 -11.18 7.92 25.23
C ALA A 189 -10.89 6.65 26.05
N THR A 190 -11.82 5.69 26.07
CA THR A 190 -11.67 4.43 26.80
C THR A 190 -10.78 3.41 26.10
N ASP A 191 -10.59 3.54 24.79
CA ASP A 191 -9.85 2.58 23.95
C ASP A 191 -8.44 3.06 23.62
N LEU A 192 -8.04 4.24 24.13
CA LEU A 192 -6.74 4.81 23.85
C LEU A 192 -5.61 4.03 24.54
N PRO A 193 -4.54 3.65 23.83
CA PRO A 193 -3.43 2.89 24.39
C PRO A 193 -2.55 3.81 25.25
N THR A 194 -2.31 3.41 26.50
CA THR A 194 -1.42 4.12 27.43
C THR A 194 -0.04 3.46 27.56
N THR A 195 0.14 2.29 26.94
CA THR A 195 1.37 1.48 26.97
C THR A 195 1.75 1.08 25.53
N ASN A 196 2.87 0.37 25.37
CA ASN A 196 3.32 -0.19 24.09
C ASN A 196 3.65 0.87 23.02
N SER A 197 4.35 1.93 23.45
CA SER A 197 4.92 2.94 22.54
C SER A 197 3.90 3.56 21.56
N PRO A 198 2.76 4.09 22.03
CA PRO A 198 1.73 4.58 21.13
C PRO A 198 2.21 5.73 20.25
N THR A 199 1.76 5.75 19.01
CA THR A 199 1.96 6.81 18.04
C THR A 199 0.62 7.38 17.59
N LEU A 200 0.57 8.69 17.36
CA LEU A 200 -0.61 9.41 16.90
C LEU A 200 -0.35 10.00 15.52
N SER A 201 -1.15 9.61 14.55
CA SER A 201 -1.19 10.17 13.20
C SER A 201 -2.39 11.10 13.04
N VAL A 202 -2.19 12.24 12.42
CA VAL A 202 -3.27 13.21 12.12
C VAL A 202 -3.10 13.75 10.70
N ILE A 203 -4.22 14.14 10.09
CA ILE A 203 -4.21 14.89 8.83
C ILE A 203 -4.10 16.37 9.15
N LEU A 204 -3.06 17.02 8.62
CA LEU A 204 -2.78 18.45 8.82
C LEU A 204 -3.60 19.33 7.85
N PRO A 205 -3.67 20.65 8.09
CA PRO A 205 -4.41 21.58 7.23
C PRO A 205 -3.98 21.60 5.76
N ASP A 206 -2.73 21.23 5.47
CA ASP A 206 -2.18 21.11 4.10
C ASP A 206 -2.51 19.76 3.42
N GLY A 207 -3.25 18.87 4.12
CA GLY A 207 -3.64 17.56 3.64
C GLY A 207 -2.59 16.47 3.85
N THR A 208 -1.43 16.79 4.44
CA THR A 208 -0.39 15.79 4.74
C THR A 208 -0.70 15.03 6.03
N VAL A 209 -0.24 13.78 6.11
CA VAL A 209 -0.30 12.97 7.33
C VAL A 209 1.00 13.15 8.10
N GLU A 210 0.89 13.50 9.38
CA GLU A 210 2.05 13.57 10.26
C GLU A 210 1.85 12.66 11.48
N THR A 211 2.87 11.84 11.79
CA THR A 211 2.86 10.89 12.91
C THR A 211 3.83 11.32 13.99
N LYS A 212 3.39 11.30 15.24
CA LYS A 212 4.20 11.62 16.42
C LYS A 212 4.05 10.55 17.50
N SER A 213 5.13 10.31 18.25
CA SER A 213 5.06 9.47 19.45
C SER A 213 4.23 10.15 20.53
N VAL A 214 3.39 9.40 21.21
CA VAL A 214 2.58 9.88 22.33
C VAL A 214 3.42 9.91 23.59
N SER A 215 3.39 11.03 24.32
CA SER A 215 4.07 11.17 25.61
C SER A 215 3.17 10.87 26.78
N SER A 216 1.89 11.24 26.71
CA SER A 216 0.89 10.96 27.75
C SER A 216 -0.53 11.02 27.20
N ILE A 217 -1.43 10.31 27.88
CA ILE A 217 -2.88 10.34 27.60
C ILE A 217 -3.60 10.60 28.93
N SER A 218 -4.51 11.56 28.92
CA SER A 218 -5.35 11.89 30.07
C SER A 218 -6.80 12.09 29.61
N GLY A 219 -7.64 11.08 29.86
CA GLY A 219 -9.00 11.03 29.30
C GLY A 219 -8.96 11.12 27.77
N ALA A 220 -9.65 12.10 27.21
CA ALA A 220 -9.68 12.33 25.76
C ALA A 220 -8.51 13.17 25.23
N VAL A 221 -7.58 13.63 26.08
CA VAL A 221 -6.44 14.45 25.69
C VAL A 221 -5.20 13.59 25.48
N VAL A 222 -4.70 13.59 24.25
CA VAL A 222 -3.44 12.94 23.83
C VAL A 222 -2.37 13.99 23.69
N THR A 223 -1.28 13.86 24.43
CA THR A 223 -0.10 14.75 24.33
C THR A 223 1.01 14.03 23.56
N VAL A 224 1.57 14.69 22.56
CA VAL A 224 2.67 14.13 21.76
C VAL A 224 4.03 14.60 22.26
N SER A 225 5.06 13.81 21.99
CA SER A 225 6.45 14.06 22.46
C SER A 225 7.13 15.22 21.74
N SER A 226 6.69 15.54 20.51
CA SER A 226 7.19 16.66 19.72
C SER A 226 6.03 17.34 18.98
N ALA A 227 6.12 18.66 18.76
CA ALA A 227 5.06 19.41 18.10
C ALA A 227 4.83 18.95 16.67
N PHE A 228 3.56 18.97 16.24
CA PHE A 228 3.21 18.89 14.82
C PHE A 228 3.70 20.15 14.09
N SER A 229 4.00 20.01 12.81
CA SER A 229 4.44 21.13 11.95
C SER A 229 3.39 22.24 11.81
N GLN A 230 2.12 21.87 11.91
CA GLN A 230 0.97 22.76 11.91
C GLN A 230 -0.03 22.33 12.99
N THR A 231 -0.86 23.26 13.46
CA THR A 231 -1.97 22.90 14.36
C THR A 231 -3.06 22.18 13.57
N PRO A 232 -3.39 20.93 13.92
CA PRO A 232 -4.47 20.20 13.27
C PRO A 232 -5.82 20.93 13.41
N ASN A 233 -6.63 20.87 12.35
CA ASN A 233 -7.96 21.46 12.40
C ASN A 233 -8.92 20.62 13.26
N ALA A 234 -9.93 21.26 13.83
CA ALA A 234 -11.07 20.56 14.38
C ALA A 234 -11.76 19.73 13.28
N ASN A 235 -12.31 18.58 13.65
CA ASN A 235 -12.94 17.58 12.79
C ASN A 235 -12.00 16.88 11.78
N THR A 236 -10.69 17.16 11.81
CA THR A 236 -9.73 16.35 11.04
C THR A 236 -9.65 14.92 11.58
N ILE A 237 -9.10 14.01 10.79
CA ILE A 237 -8.97 12.61 11.14
C ILE A 237 -7.74 12.40 12.02
N TRP A 238 -7.89 11.61 13.06
CA TRP A 238 -6.81 11.08 13.87
C TRP A 238 -6.82 9.56 13.87
N LEU A 239 -5.65 8.98 14.07
CA LEU A 239 -5.44 7.54 14.21
C LEU A 239 -4.33 7.32 15.22
N ILE A 240 -4.54 6.38 16.17
CA ILE A 240 -3.55 5.98 17.15
C ILE A 240 -3.22 4.51 16.99
N GLN A 241 -1.93 4.18 17.04
CA GLN A 241 -1.40 2.83 16.91
C GLN A 241 -0.49 2.54 18.09
N ASP A 242 -0.30 1.27 18.39
CA ASP A 242 0.69 0.79 19.35
C ASP A 242 1.32 -0.52 18.85
N ASP A 243 2.34 -1.04 19.53
CA ASP A 243 3.03 -2.28 19.14
C ASP A 243 2.11 -3.54 19.11
N THR A 244 0.85 -3.42 19.52
CA THR A 244 -0.13 -4.53 19.53
C THR A 244 -1.26 -4.35 18.52
N VAL A 245 -1.57 -3.13 18.12
CA VAL A 245 -2.64 -2.78 17.18
C VAL A 245 -2.15 -1.76 16.17
N ASP A 246 -1.70 -2.26 15.03
CA ASP A 246 -1.30 -1.43 13.88
C ASP A 246 -2.48 -1.18 12.94
N ALA A 247 -2.55 0.02 12.38
CA ALA A 247 -3.40 0.27 11.23
C ALA A 247 -2.87 -0.49 10.01
N GLN A 248 -3.78 -1.06 9.26
CA GLN A 248 -3.42 -1.80 8.07
C GLN A 248 -3.14 -0.83 6.92
N LYS A 249 -2.04 -1.08 6.21
CA LYS A 249 -1.67 -0.31 5.02
C LYS A 249 -2.21 -0.97 3.77
N PHE A 250 -2.74 -0.14 2.88
CA PHE A 250 -3.25 -0.57 1.58
C PHE A 250 -2.76 0.39 0.49
N ARG A 251 -2.47 -0.17 -0.69
CA ARG A 251 -2.17 0.61 -1.89
C ARG A 251 -3.44 0.74 -2.72
N VAL A 252 -3.84 1.96 -3.02
CA VAL A 252 -5.02 2.26 -3.82
C VAL A 252 -4.81 1.79 -5.26
N ILE A 253 -5.77 1.02 -5.77
CA ILE A 253 -5.80 0.53 -7.15
C ILE A 253 -6.72 1.42 -8.00
N THR A 254 -7.96 1.62 -7.54
CA THR A 254 -8.94 2.44 -8.25
C THR A 254 -9.61 3.43 -7.32
N VAL A 255 -9.95 4.59 -7.88
CA VAL A 255 -10.80 5.62 -7.27
C VAL A 255 -11.83 5.97 -8.31
N GLU A 256 -13.10 5.67 -8.05
CA GLU A 256 -14.22 5.86 -8.99
C GLU A 256 -15.25 6.80 -8.38
N GLU A 257 -15.56 7.87 -9.10
CA GLU A 257 -16.64 8.78 -8.71
C GLU A 257 -17.99 8.11 -9.00
N GLN A 258 -18.88 8.12 -8.02
CA GLN A 258 -20.23 7.63 -8.09
C GLN A 258 -21.25 8.76 -7.99
N GLU A 259 -22.52 8.46 -8.22
CA GLU A 259 -23.58 9.45 -8.03
C GLU A 259 -23.59 10.03 -6.61
N GLY A 260 -23.85 11.33 -6.47
CA GLY A 260 -23.97 12.00 -5.18
C GLY A 260 -22.65 12.44 -4.55
N LEU A 261 -21.60 12.65 -5.36
CA LEU A 261 -20.25 13.06 -4.88
C LEU A 261 -19.61 12.07 -3.90
N VAL A 262 -19.91 10.81 -4.11
CA VAL A 262 -19.36 9.66 -3.39
C VAL A 262 -18.26 9.04 -4.23
N TYR A 263 -17.16 8.64 -3.60
CA TYR A 263 -16.04 7.97 -4.26
C TYR A 263 -15.91 6.54 -3.74
N ALA A 264 -15.91 5.58 -4.67
CA ALA A 264 -15.59 4.19 -4.36
C ALA A 264 -14.08 3.98 -4.50
N ILE A 265 -13.47 3.47 -3.44
CA ILE A 265 -12.03 3.19 -3.38
C ILE A 265 -11.84 1.68 -3.28
N THR A 266 -10.97 1.16 -4.15
CA THR A 266 -10.48 -0.22 -4.07
C THR A 266 -8.97 -0.17 -3.81
N ALA A 267 -8.51 -0.86 -2.78
CA ALA A 267 -7.10 -0.90 -2.43
C ALA A 267 -6.65 -2.32 -2.06
N LEU A 268 -5.38 -2.62 -2.36
CA LEU A 268 -4.72 -3.90 -2.10
C LEU A 268 -3.82 -3.77 -0.87
N SER A 269 -3.76 -4.79 -0.03
CA SER A 269 -2.87 -4.82 1.12
C SER A 269 -1.42 -4.49 0.70
N TYR A 270 -0.75 -3.69 1.53
CA TYR A 270 0.59 -3.18 1.27
C TYR A 270 1.52 -3.57 2.41
N VAL A 271 2.63 -4.21 2.06
CA VAL A 271 3.62 -4.71 3.02
C VAL A 271 4.99 -4.10 2.69
N ASN A 272 5.51 -3.29 3.61
CA ASN A 272 6.75 -2.53 3.38
C ASN A 272 8.00 -3.42 3.32
N GLU A 273 8.01 -4.56 4.01
CA GLU A 273 9.08 -5.55 4.07
C GLU A 273 9.39 -6.19 2.71
N LYS A 274 8.45 -6.12 1.76
CA LYS A 274 8.61 -6.60 0.38
C LYS A 274 9.89 -6.11 -0.27
N TYR A 275 10.23 -4.85 -0.06
CA TYR A 275 11.36 -4.23 -0.78
C TYR A 275 12.70 -4.73 -0.28
N ALA A 276 12.87 -4.91 1.02
CA ALA A 276 14.05 -5.54 1.58
C ALA A 276 14.19 -6.99 1.09
N PHE A 277 13.09 -7.75 1.14
CA PHE A 277 13.06 -9.14 0.67
C PHE A 277 13.46 -9.31 -0.80
N ILE A 278 13.04 -8.40 -1.68
CA ILE A 278 13.35 -8.48 -3.12
C ILE A 278 14.82 -8.22 -3.39
N GLU A 279 15.46 -7.32 -2.63
CA GLU A 279 16.84 -6.89 -2.87
C GLU A 279 17.88 -7.83 -2.23
N ASP A 280 17.51 -8.67 -1.27
CA ASP A 280 18.38 -9.72 -0.72
C ASP A 280 18.69 -10.82 -1.77
#